data_6624d2cacea42a1fcc6b06e68edcc41b
#
_entry.id   6624d2cacea42a1fcc6b06e68edcc41b
#
_cell.length_a   1.000
_cell.length_b   1.000
_cell.length_c   1.000
_cell.angle_alpha   90.00
_cell.angle_beta   90.00
_cell.angle_gamma   90.00
#
_symmetry.space_group_name_H-M   'P 1'
#
loop_
_entity.id
_entity.type
_entity.pdbx_description
1 polymer ?
#
loop_
_entity_poly.entity_id
_entity_poly.type
_entity_poly.pdbx_seq_one_letter_code
_entity_poly.pdbx_strand_id
1 'polypeptide(L)'
;MDPSRIPDEFPAPSFRGTQQRALADIRDAFAAGNRVVLVRAPTGSGKSLLARAIMGAAETAGEAAPSEATGAYYTTPQVSQVDGVEADDLLDDLAVIRGKSNYDCVLPGEHDTPVTRAPCARQQGFDCSIRHRCPYFSDRAIASGNRFAAMTLAYFMRTAGSEVFRERDVVVIDEAHGLAEWAEMYATVEISPERVPVWDDVGVPDVEADAGPGDDALDRTARFVETLRDAAVHAKDELVGRPELDREEVARRDRLQELTGELGWFLDDYRDPRSPTTWVVDQPDGEGSAIDIKPLDPARYLRHTVWDRGNRFALLSATILSKAAFCRGVGLDPTDVALVDVEHTFPLANRPLY
;
A
#
# COMPACT_ATOMS: atom_id res chain seq x y z
N MET A 1 -22.27 0.84 0.39
CA MET A 1 -22.25 -0.43 1.15
C MET A 1 -23.56 -0.61 1.90
N ASP A 2 -24.19 -1.75 1.75
CA ASP A 2 -25.34 -2.16 2.55
C ASP A 2 -24.90 -3.13 3.66
N PRO A 3 -24.78 -2.68 4.92
CA PRO A 3 -24.31 -3.53 6.01
C PRO A 3 -25.23 -4.73 6.29
N SER A 4 -26.51 -4.66 5.96
CA SER A 4 -27.47 -5.74 6.25
C SER A 4 -27.11 -7.03 5.49
N ARG A 5 -26.39 -6.92 4.38
CA ARG A 5 -25.96 -8.04 3.54
C ARG A 5 -24.77 -8.83 4.11
N ILE A 6 -23.99 -8.24 5.05
CA ILE A 6 -22.73 -8.84 5.54
C ILE A 6 -22.89 -10.30 5.96
N PRO A 7 -23.85 -10.71 6.80
CA PRO A 7 -23.99 -12.11 7.20
C PRO A 7 -24.36 -13.07 6.03
N ASP A 8 -25.13 -12.57 5.07
CA ASP A 8 -25.64 -13.37 3.95
C ASP A 8 -24.56 -13.58 2.87
N GLU A 9 -23.53 -12.73 2.84
CA GLU A 9 -22.39 -12.79 1.91
C GLU A 9 -21.24 -13.69 2.42
N PHE A 10 -21.47 -14.46 3.50
CA PHE A 10 -20.45 -15.37 4.03
C PHE A 10 -20.19 -16.52 3.05
N PRO A 11 -18.94 -16.75 2.59
CA PRO A 11 -18.69 -17.63 1.45
C PRO A 11 -18.77 -19.13 1.78
N ALA A 12 -18.70 -19.52 3.06
CA ALA A 12 -18.76 -20.91 3.45
C ALA A 12 -20.20 -21.38 3.73
N PRO A 13 -20.54 -22.67 3.53
CA PRO A 13 -21.89 -23.18 3.72
C PRO A 13 -22.39 -23.15 5.17
N SER A 14 -21.49 -22.97 6.14
CA SER A 14 -21.83 -22.87 7.55
C SER A 14 -20.79 -22.06 8.33
N PHE A 15 -21.24 -21.37 9.37
CA PHE A 15 -20.36 -20.67 10.30
C PHE A 15 -19.65 -21.64 11.24
N ARG A 16 -18.44 -21.27 11.65
CA ARG A 16 -17.66 -21.97 12.69
C ARG A 16 -17.44 -21.06 13.87
N GLY A 17 -17.57 -21.62 15.08
CA GLY A 17 -17.31 -20.89 16.34
C GLY A 17 -18.10 -19.59 16.43
N THR A 18 -17.43 -18.46 16.54
CA THR A 18 -18.02 -17.14 16.76
C THR A 18 -18.20 -16.32 15.49
N GLN A 19 -17.98 -16.88 14.30
CA GLN A 19 -18.04 -16.15 13.02
C GLN A 19 -19.38 -15.45 12.79
N GLN A 20 -20.50 -16.13 13.05
CA GLN A 20 -21.83 -15.55 12.88
C GLN A 20 -22.03 -14.32 13.76
N ARG A 21 -21.63 -14.41 15.04
CA ARG A 21 -21.69 -13.29 15.97
C ARG A 21 -20.77 -12.15 15.53
N ALA A 22 -19.54 -12.47 15.14
CA ALA A 22 -18.58 -11.48 14.64
C ALA A 22 -19.14 -10.69 13.45
N LEU A 23 -19.75 -11.37 12.47
CA LEU A 23 -20.38 -10.71 11.32
C LEU A 23 -21.58 -9.85 11.73
N ALA A 24 -22.38 -10.28 12.71
CA ALA A 24 -23.47 -9.47 13.24
C ALA A 24 -22.95 -8.21 13.94
N ASP A 25 -21.90 -8.32 14.75
CA ASP A 25 -21.29 -7.18 15.45
C ASP A 25 -20.65 -6.20 14.45
N ILE A 26 -19.99 -6.72 13.38
CA ILE A 26 -19.42 -5.91 12.29
C ILE A 26 -20.53 -5.20 11.50
N ARG A 27 -21.61 -5.91 11.16
CA ARG A 27 -22.80 -5.33 10.51
C ARG A 27 -23.34 -4.17 11.33
N ASP A 28 -23.56 -4.38 12.63
CA ASP A 28 -24.14 -3.38 13.52
C ASP A 28 -23.23 -2.16 13.66
N ALA A 29 -21.90 -2.37 13.71
CA ALA A 29 -20.92 -1.30 13.71
C ALA A 29 -20.99 -0.43 12.44
N PHE A 30 -21.07 -1.03 11.24
CA PHE A 30 -21.23 -0.27 10.00
C PHE A 30 -22.62 0.37 9.88
N ALA A 31 -23.69 -0.31 10.33
CA ALA A 31 -25.05 0.23 10.35
C ALA A 31 -25.19 1.43 11.28
N ALA A 32 -24.40 1.50 12.35
CA ALA A 32 -24.31 2.67 13.23
C ALA A 32 -23.61 3.89 12.58
N GLY A 33 -23.13 3.76 11.34
CA GLY A 33 -22.53 4.85 10.59
C GLY A 33 -21.01 4.95 10.70
N ASN A 34 -20.33 4.02 11.40
CA ASN A 34 -18.88 4.03 11.48
C ASN A 34 -18.27 3.84 10.09
N ARG A 35 -17.30 4.68 9.73
CA ARG A 35 -16.54 4.55 8.50
C ARG A 35 -15.49 3.44 8.60
N VAL A 36 -14.94 3.25 9.79
CA VAL A 36 -13.86 2.28 10.04
C VAL A 36 -14.29 1.32 11.15
N VAL A 37 -14.17 0.03 10.89
CA VAL A 37 -14.40 -1.04 11.86
C VAL A 37 -13.09 -1.82 12.06
N LEU A 38 -12.55 -1.78 13.27
CA LEU A 38 -11.40 -2.55 13.69
C LEU A 38 -11.87 -3.89 14.24
N VAL A 39 -11.44 -4.98 13.59
CA VAL A 39 -11.81 -6.34 13.95
C VAL A 39 -10.61 -7.04 14.57
N ARG A 40 -10.64 -7.24 15.87
CA ARG A 40 -9.62 -8.00 16.58
C ARG A 40 -10.02 -9.48 16.58
N ALA A 41 -9.43 -10.24 15.65
CA ALA A 41 -9.76 -11.62 15.39
C ALA A 41 -8.54 -12.52 15.51
N PRO A 42 -8.55 -13.54 16.39
CA PRO A 42 -7.39 -14.42 16.59
C PRO A 42 -7.06 -15.21 15.32
N THR A 43 -5.81 -15.67 15.24
CA THR A 43 -5.37 -16.58 14.18
C THR A 43 -6.26 -17.82 14.14
N GLY A 44 -6.66 -18.24 12.94
CA GLY A 44 -7.55 -19.39 12.74
C GLY A 44 -9.04 -19.09 12.95
N SER A 45 -9.45 -17.85 13.24
CA SER A 45 -10.87 -17.46 13.34
C SER A 45 -11.57 -17.38 11.97
N GLY A 46 -10.82 -17.45 10.87
CA GLY A 46 -11.33 -17.32 9.51
C GLY A 46 -11.43 -15.86 9.06
N LYS A 47 -10.44 -15.03 9.41
CA LYS A 47 -10.37 -13.60 9.02
C LYS A 47 -10.67 -13.36 7.54
N SER A 48 -10.09 -14.18 6.64
CA SER A 48 -10.30 -14.05 5.18
C SER A 48 -11.77 -14.26 4.78
N LEU A 49 -12.49 -15.19 5.43
CA LEU A 49 -13.91 -15.41 5.17
C LEU A 49 -14.78 -14.28 5.73
N LEU A 50 -14.42 -13.73 6.91
CA LEU A 50 -15.06 -12.52 7.44
C LEU A 50 -14.83 -11.34 6.49
N ALA A 51 -13.60 -11.17 6.01
CA ALA A 51 -13.23 -10.16 5.01
C ALA A 51 -14.09 -10.29 3.75
N ARG A 52 -14.21 -11.51 3.18
CA ARG A 52 -15.03 -11.73 1.98
C ARG A 52 -16.51 -11.39 2.22
N ALA A 53 -17.06 -11.74 3.37
CA ALA A 53 -18.43 -11.37 3.72
C ALA A 53 -18.62 -9.85 3.78
N ILE A 54 -17.69 -9.12 4.38
CA ILE A 54 -17.70 -7.65 4.44
C ILE A 54 -17.63 -7.05 3.02
N MET A 55 -16.74 -7.58 2.17
CA MET A 55 -16.59 -7.15 0.78
C MET A 55 -17.88 -7.37 -0.03
N GLY A 56 -18.60 -8.46 0.25
CA GLY A 56 -19.86 -8.80 -0.41
C GLY A 56 -20.95 -7.75 -0.21
N ALA A 57 -20.91 -7.02 0.89
CA ALA A 57 -21.82 -5.93 1.19
C ALA A 57 -21.53 -4.61 0.45
N ALA A 58 -20.42 -4.54 -0.32
CA ALA A 58 -20.09 -3.36 -1.14
C ALA A 58 -21.14 -3.11 -2.23
N GLU A 59 -21.35 -1.84 -2.58
CA GLU A 59 -22.22 -1.42 -3.68
C GLU A 59 -21.81 -2.06 -5.00
N THR A 60 -22.80 -2.38 -5.83
CA THR A 60 -22.58 -2.88 -7.18
C THR A 60 -22.79 -1.76 -8.21
N ALA A 61 -22.18 -1.89 -9.38
CA ALA A 61 -22.29 -0.89 -10.44
C ALA A 61 -23.73 -0.68 -10.93
N GLY A 62 -24.64 -1.61 -10.66
CA GLY A 62 -26.07 -1.51 -11.00
C GLY A 62 -26.93 -0.83 -9.92
N GLU A 63 -26.43 -0.76 -8.69
CA GLU A 63 -27.11 -0.19 -7.53
C GLU A 63 -26.63 1.24 -7.20
N ALA A 64 -25.34 1.51 -7.47
CA ALA A 64 -24.71 2.79 -7.21
C ALA A 64 -25.05 3.87 -8.26
N ALA A 65 -25.08 5.12 -7.84
CA ALA A 65 -25.09 6.25 -8.79
C ALA A 65 -23.80 6.25 -9.61
N PRO A 66 -23.80 6.82 -10.84
CA PRO A 66 -22.63 6.81 -11.74
C PRO A 66 -21.33 7.39 -11.16
N SER A 67 -21.44 8.21 -10.11
CA SER A 67 -20.30 8.85 -9.43
C SER A 67 -19.87 8.14 -8.16
N GLU A 68 -20.57 7.08 -7.75
CA GLU A 68 -20.29 6.39 -6.49
C GLU A 68 -19.28 5.27 -6.68
N ALA A 69 -18.41 5.11 -5.69
CA ALA A 69 -17.44 4.03 -5.66
C ALA A 69 -18.12 2.67 -5.42
N THR A 70 -17.72 1.67 -6.17
CA THR A 70 -18.32 0.32 -6.13
C THR A 70 -17.26 -0.75 -5.90
N GLY A 71 -17.67 -1.92 -5.41
CA GLY A 71 -16.80 -3.08 -5.20
C GLY A 71 -15.86 -2.91 -4.01
N ALA A 72 -14.92 -3.82 -3.86
CA ALA A 72 -14.03 -3.83 -2.71
C ALA A 72 -12.59 -4.22 -3.05
N TYR A 73 -11.64 -3.75 -2.21
CA TYR A 73 -10.26 -4.20 -2.16
C TYR A 73 -10.03 -5.07 -0.93
N TYR A 74 -9.25 -6.13 -1.09
CA TYR A 74 -8.64 -6.91 -0.03
C TYR A 74 -7.13 -6.74 -0.09
N THR A 75 -6.53 -6.30 1.01
CA THR A 75 -5.08 -6.07 1.07
C THR A 75 -4.43 -6.88 2.18
N THR A 76 -3.25 -7.42 1.90
CA THR A 76 -2.43 -8.19 2.85
C THR A 76 -0.99 -7.69 2.82
N PRO A 77 -0.18 -7.87 3.88
CA PRO A 77 1.21 -7.44 3.88
C PRO A 77 2.09 -8.16 2.86
N GLN A 78 1.88 -9.46 2.63
CA GLN A 78 2.81 -10.33 1.92
C GLN A 78 2.22 -10.96 0.66
N VAL A 79 3.08 -11.19 -0.35
CA VAL A 79 2.71 -11.89 -1.60
C VAL A 79 2.19 -13.30 -1.31
N SER A 80 2.83 -14.04 -0.40
CA SER A 80 2.40 -15.39 -0.02
C SER A 80 0.97 -15.45 0.56
N GLN A 81 0.50 -14.38 1.19
CA GLN A 81 -0.88 -14.29 1.66
C GLN A 81 -1.85 -14.04 0.50
N VAL A 82 -1.43 -13.24 -0.50
CA VAL A 82 -2.18 -13.07 -1.75
C VAL A 82 -2.26 -14.39 -2.53
N ASP A 83 -1.17 -15.17 -2.56
CA ASP A 83 -1.15 -16.52 -3.14
C ASP A 83 -2.12 -17.46 -2.40
N GLY A 84 -2.22 -17.32 -1.08
CA GLY A 84 -3.19 -18.06 -0.27
C GLY A 84 -4.65 -17.71 -0.61
N VAL A 85 -4.93 -16.44 -0.94
CA VAL A 85 -6.27 -16.02 -1.42
C VAL A 85 -6.60 -16.67 -2.76
N GLU A 86 -5.65 -16.69 -3.70
CA GLU A 86 -5.82 -17.29 -5.03
C GLU A 86 -6.02 -18.82 -4.96
N ALA A 87 -5.45 -19.46 -3.96
CA ALA A 87 -5.54 -20.90 -3.77
C ALA A 87 -6.78 -21.36 -2.97
N ASP A 88 -7.57 -20.43 -2.41
CA ASP A 88 -8.73 -20.76 -1.58
C ASP A 88 -10.00 -20.71 -2.41
N ASP A 89 -10.61 -21.88 -2.65
CA ASP A 89 -11.87 -22.03 -3.42
C ASP A 89 -13.05 -21.20 -2.86
N LEU A 90 -13.00 -20.81 -1.59
CA LEU A 90 -14.01 -19.94 -0.98
C LEU A 90 -13.80 -18.45 -1.28
N LEU A 91 -12.70 -18.11 -1.94
CA LEU A 91 -12.29 -16.74 -2.30
C LEU A 91 -12.05 -16.61 -3.82
N ASP A 92 -12.55 -17.54 -4.63
CA ASP A 92 -12.32 -17.66 -6.08
C ASP A 92 -12.87 -16.47 -6.89
N ASP A 93 -13.76 -15.68 -6.30
CA ASP A 93 -14.31 -14.47 -6.90
C ASP A 93 -13.43 -13.20 -6.67
N LEU A 94 -12.35 -13.32 -5.91
CA LEU A 94 -11.36 -12.26 -5.75
C LEU A 94 -10.33 -12.29 -6.89
N ALA A 95 -10.30 -11.26 -7.71
CA ALA A 95 -9.27 -11.12 -8.73
C ALA A 95 -7.93 -10.70 -8.09
N VAL A 96 -6.94 -11.55 -8.20
CA VAL A 96 -5.62 -11.34 -7.60
C VAL A 96 -4.71 -10.54 -8.53
N ILE A 97 -3.99 -9.55 -7.99
CA ILE A 97 -2.90 -8.83 -8.67
C ILE A 97 -1.68 -8.67 -7.76
N ARG A 98 -0.51 -8.91 -8.32
CA ARG A 98 0.78 -8.73 -7.66
C ARG A 98 1.57 -7.60 -8.28
N GLY A 99 2.64 -7.18 -7.63
CA GLY A 99 3.60 -6.25 -8.22
C GLY A 99 4.19 -6.82 -9.52
N LYS A 100 4.48 -5.94 -10.48
CA LYS A 100 4.97 -6.30 -11.83
C LYS A 100 6.23 -7.17 -11.83
N SER A 101 7.04 -7.10 -10.78
CA SER A 101 8.24 -7.94 -10.60
C SER A 101 7.94 -9.41 -10.30
N ASN A 102 6.70 -9.75 -9.94
CA ASN A 102 6.28 -11.13 -9.64
C ASN A 102 5.74 -11.87 -10.88
N TYR A 103 5.92 -11.31 -12.07
CA TYR A 103 5.47 -11.89 -13.33
C TYR A 103 6.61 -12.00 -14.30
N ASP A 104 6.72 -13.14 -14.97
CA ASP A 104 7.68 -13.35 -16.05
C ASP A 104 7.06 -12.99 -17.41
N CYS A 105 7.93 -12.53 -18.32
CA CYS A 105 7.56 -12.20 -19.68
C CYS A 105 7.27 -13.49 -20.46
N VAL A 106 6.19 -13.50 -21.23
CA VAL A 106 5.81 -14.64 -22.09
C VAL A 106 6.20 -14.44 -23.56
N LEU A 107 6.97 -13.39 -23.87
CA LEU A 107 7.47 -13.14 -25.21
C LEU A 107 8.55 -14.18 -25.56
N PRO A 108 8.53 -14.81 -26.75
CA PRO A 108 9.56 -15.74 -27.17
C PRO A 108 10.97 -15.13 -27.04
N GLY A 109 11.86 -15.84 -26.34
CA GLY A 109 13.22 -15.39 -26.04
C GLY A 109 13.37 -14.57 -24.75
N GLU A 110 12.27 -14.27 -24.04
CA GLU A 110 12.26 -13.48 -22.79
C GLU A 110 11.60 -14.21 -21.61
N HIS A 111 11.37 -15.52 -21.71
CA HIS A 111 10.58 -16.29 -20.73
C HIS A 111 11.11 -16.26 -19.28
N ASP A 112 12.44 -16.08 -19.09
CA ASP A 112 13.04 -16.00 -17.75
C ASP A 112 13.29 -14.53 -17.34
N THR A 113 12.65 -13.58 -18.02
CA THR A 113 12.82 -12.16 -17.76
C THR A 113 11.61 -11.62 -17.02
N PRO A 114 11.77 -11.05 -15.82
CA PRO A 114 10.67 -10.36 -15.13
C PRO A 114 10.09 -9.26 -16.02
N VAL A 115 8.76 -9.08 -15.97
CA VAL A 115 8.04 -8.07 -16.79
C VAL A 115 8.58 -6.66 -16.57
N THR A 116 9.16 -6.38 -15.39
CA THR A 116 9.85 -5.12 -15.11
C THR A 116 11.09 -4.89 -15.95
N ARG A 117 11.69 -5.94 -16.53
CA ARG A 117 12.90 -5.90 -17.35
C ARG A 117 12.69 -6.43 -18.78
N ALA A 118 11.43 -6.66 -19.17
CA ALA A 118 11.05 -7.13 -20.49
C ALA A 118 11.21 -6.04 -21.56
N PRO A 119 11.16 -6.35 -22.88
CA PRO A 119 11.28 -5.36 -23.95
C PRO A 119 10.32 -4.18 -23.83
N CYS A 120 9.10 -4.41 -23.36
CA CYS A 120 8.12 -3.33 -23.10
C CYS A 120 8.54 -2.35 -21.99
N ALA A 121 9.53 -2.69 -21.19
CA ALA A 121 10.13 -1.80 -20.20
C ALA A 121 11.45 -1.19 -20.70
N ARG A 122 12.15 -1.88 -21.62
CA ARG A 122 13.48 -1.49 -22.14
C ARG A 122 13.42 -0.57 -23.36
N GLN A 123 12.39 -0.76 -24.21
CA GLN A 123 12.32 -0.08 -25.51
C GLN A 123 11.20 0.95 -25.52
N GLN A 124 11.52 2.17 -25.90
CA GLN A 124 10.54 3.23 -26.06
C GLN A 124 9.59 2.91 -27.22
N GLY A 125 8.30 2.98 -26.99
CA GLY A 125 7.29 2.72 -28.01
C GLY A 125 7.16 1.26 -28.42
N PHE A 126 7.75 0.32 -27.67
CA PHE A 126 7.61 -1.12 -27.95
C PHE A 126 6.14 -1.55 -27.88
N ASP A 127 5.59 -1.95 -29.01
CA ASP A 127 4.26 -2.53 -29.11
C ASP A 127 4.35 -4.07 -29.00
N CYS A 128 3.96 -4.58 -27.85
CA CYS A 128 4.01 -6.02 -27.58
C CYS A 128 2.84 -6.72 -28.27
N SER A 129 3.11 -7.45 -29.36
CA SER A 129 2.11 -8.18 -30.13
C SER A 129 1.32 -9.21 -29.32
N ILE A 130 1.87 -9.67 -28.18
CA ILE A 130 1.25 -10.64 -27.28
C ILE A 130 0.86 -10.03 -25.92
N ARG A 131 0.73 -8.70 -25.82
CA ARG A 131 0.36 -8.01 -24.58
C ARG A 131 -0.92 -8.59 -23.93
N HIS A 132 -1.88 -9.01 -24.75
CA HIS A 132 -3.11 -9.66 -24.31
C HIS A 132 -2.90 -11.02 -23.62
N ARG A 133 -1.72 -11.63 -23.79
CA ARG A 133 -1.32 -12.90 -23.15
C ARG A 133 -0.35 -12.68 -21.98
N CYS A 134 0.09 -11.44 -21.74
CA CYS A 134 0.97 -11.12 -20.64
C CYS A 134 0.27 -11.33 -19.30
N PRO A 135 0.76 -12.18 -18.41
CA PRO A 135 0.09 -12.47 -17.13
C PRO A 135 -0.14 -11.20 -16.30
N TYR A 136 0.85 -10.33 -16.19
CA TYR A 136 0.70 -9.06 -15.47
C TYR A 136 -0.42 -8.17 -16.01
N PHE A 137 -0.45 -7.94 -17.34
CA PHE A 137 -1.47 -7.07 -17.92
C PHE A 137 -2.85 -7.71 -17.92
N SER A 138 -2.93 -9.05 -18.02
CA SER A 138 -4.16 -9.81 -17.87
C SER A 138 -4.74 -9.66 -16.46
N ASP A 139 -3.95 -9.98 -15.44
CA ASP A 139 -4.40 -9.91 -14.04
C ASP A 139 -4.73 -8.46 -13.64
N ARG A 140 -3.92 -7.49 -14.11
CA ARG A 140 -4.20 -6.07 -13.90
C ARG A 140 -5.55 -5.64 -14.49
N ALA A 141 -5.86 -6.09 -15.70
CA ALA A 141 -7.14 -5.78 -16.35
C ALA A 141 -8.31 -6.46 -15.63
N ILE A 142 -8.13 -7.73 -15.25
CA ILE A 142 -9.13 -8.48 -14.49
C ILE A 142 -9.37 -7.82 -13.13
N ALA A 143 -8.33 -7.57 -12.34
CA ALA A 143 -8.44 -6.99 -11.01
C ALA A 143 -9.04 -5.57 -11.01
N SER A 144 -8.75 -4.78 -12.05
CA SER A 144 -9.33 -3.44 -12.18
C SER A 144 -10.80 -3.45 -12.54
N GLY A 145 -11.24 -4.45 -13.32
CA GLY A 145 -12.63 -4.59 -13.77
C GLY A 145 -13.51 -5.47 -12.88
N ASN A 146 -12.92 -6.30 -12.01
CA ASN A 146 -13.67 -7.18 -11.12
C ASN A 146 -14.24 -6.39 -9.93
N ARG A 147 -15.38 -6.85 -9.42
CA ARG A 147 -16.02 -6.33 -8.20
C ARG A 147 -15.09 -6.42 -6.99
N PHE A 148 -14.33 -7.50 -6.86
CA PHE A 148 -13.40 -7.74 -5.77
C PHE A 148 -11.98 -7.91 -6.30
N ALA A 149 -11.02 -7.21 -5.72
CA ALA A 149 -9.61 -7.36 -6.07
C ALA A 149 -8.75 -7.53 -4.82
N ALA A 150 -7.85 -8.51 -4.86
CA ALA A 150 -6.88 -8.80 -3.81
C ALA A 150 -5.47 -8.42 -4.26
N MET A 151 -4.72 -7.76 -3.37
CA MET A 151 -3.36 -7.31 -3.65
C MET A 151 -2.56 -7.13 -2.36
N THR A 152 -1.24 -6.97 -2.49
CA THR A 152 -0.44 -6.58 -1.32
C THR A 152 -0.71 -5.14 -0.92
N LEU A 153 -0.59 -4.84 0.38
CA LEU A 153 -0.72 -3.47 0.90
C LEU A 153 0.27 -2.51 0.21
N ALA A 154 1.50 -2.97 -0.05
CA ALA A 154 2.49 -2.22 -0.82
C ALA A 154 2.00 -1.84 -2.23
N TYR A 155 1.42 -2.80 -2.96
CA TYR A 155 0.88 -2.52 -4.30
C TYR A 155 -0.32 -1.57 -4.23
N PHE A 156 -1.18 -1.76 -3.23
CA PHE A 156 -2.32 -0.88 -2.98
C PHE A 156 -1.87 0.57 -2.74
N MET A 157 -0.92 0.80 -1.83
CA MET A 157 -0.41 2.15 -1.51
C MET A 157 0.30 2.78 -2.72
N ARG A 158 1.16 2.03 -3.43
CA ARG A 158 1.88 2.51 -4.64
C ARG A 158 0.98 2.83 -5.83
N THR A 159 -0.21 2.27 -5.88
CA THR A 159 -1.20 2.58 -6.94
C THR A 159 -2.18 3.70 -6.56
N ALA A 160 -1.94 4.38 -5.45
CA ALA A 160 -2.69 5.58 -5.11
C ALA A 160 -2.56 6.64 -6.23
N GLY A 161 -3.67 7.28 -6.57
CA GLY A 161 -3.73 8.22 -7.70
C GLY A 161 -3.74 7.57 -9.10
N SER A 162 -3.70 6.23 -9.21
CA SER A 162 -3.81 5.54 -10.48
C SER A 162 -5.25 5.56 -11.01
N GLU A 163 -5.43 5.92 -12.26
CA GLU A 163 -6.75 5.84 -12.93
C GLU A 163 -7.26 4.39 -13.09
N VAL A 164 -6.37 3.39 -12.96
CA VAL A 164 -6.71 1.97 -13.12
C VAL A 164 -7.32 1.40 -11.84
N PHE A 165 -6.72 1.73 -10.69
CA PHE A 165 -7.20 1.28 -9.38
C PHE A 165 -7.78 2.46 -8.62
N ARG A 166 -9.00 2.83 -9.00
CA ARG A 166 -9.74 3.95 -8.40
C ARG A 166 -10.23 3.61 -6.99
N GLU A 167 -10.81 4.59 -6.34
CA GLU A 167 -11.54 4.42 -5.09
C GLU A 167 -12.62 3.32 -5.21
N ARG A 168 -12.78 2.53 -4.15
CA ARG A 168 -13.84 1.53 -4.02
C ARG A 168 -14.69 1.77 -2.79
N ASP A 169 -15.86 1.17 -2.77
CA ASP A 169 -16.79 1.34 -1.65
C ASP A 169 -16.26 0.74 -0.35
N VAL A 170 -15.60 -0.43 -0.42
CA VAL A 170 -15.05 -1.13 0.75
C VAL A 170 -13.57 -1.43 0.56
N VAL A 171 -12.78 -1.19 1.59
CA VAL A 171 -11.37 -1.62 1.68
C VAL A 171 -11.19 -2.47 2.92
N VAL A 172 -10.72 -3.68 2.74
CA VAL A 172 -10.33 -4.59 3.81
C VAL A 172 -8.81 -4.65 3.90
N ILE A 173 -8.27 -4.37 5.08
CA ILE A 173 -6.83 -4.47 5.37
C ILE A 173 -6.63 -5.59 6.37
N ASP A 174 -6.04 -6.69 5.92
CA ASP A 174 -5.67 -7.80 6.81
C ASP A 174 -4.29 -7.54 7.42
N GLU A 175 -4.07 -8.10 8.60
CA GLU A 175 -2.90 -7.86 9.46
C GLU A 175 -2.63 -6.36 9.68
N ALA A 176 -3.70 -5.59 9.89
CA ALA A 176 -3.67 -4.13 9.97
C ALA A 176 -2.79 -3.57 11.10
N HIS A 177 -2.36 -4.41 12.06
CA HIS A 177 -1.50 -3.98 13.17
C HIS A 177 -0.18 -3.35 12.70
N GLY A 178 0.35 -3.79 11.55
CA GLY A 178 1.57 -3.24 10.96
C GLY A 178 1.35 -1.98 10.11
N LEU A 179 0.13 -1.45 9.98
CA LEU A 179 -0.17 -0.38 9.03
C LEU A 179 0.65 0.90 9.29
N ALA A 180 0.88 1.26 10.56
CA ALA A 180 1.68 2.42 10.91
C ALA A 180 3.16 2.23 10.53
N GLU A 181 3.73 1.04 10.79
CA GLU A 181 5.11 0.70 10.43
C GLU A 181 5.31 0.69 8.92
N TRP A 182 4.36 0.13 8.18
CA TRP A 182 4.38 0.17 6.71
C TRP A 182 4.30 1.60 6.19
N ALA A 183 3.46 2.44 6.79
CA ALA A 183 3.35 3.83 6.41
C ALA A 183 4.64 4.60 6.68
N GLU A 184 5.26 4.40 7.84
CA GLU A 184 6.55 5.00 8.18
C GLU A 184 7.64 4.57 7.18
N MET A 185 7.74 3.26 6.89
CA MET A 185 8.71 2.72 5.95
C MET A 185 8.56 3.33 4.53
N TYR A 186 7.32 3.49 4.05
CA TYR A 186 7.08 4.07 2.72
C TYR A 186 7.13 5.60 2.69
N ALA A 187 6.91 6.25 3.81
CA ALA A 187 7.00 7.69 3.93
C ALA A 187 8.43 8.18 4.23
N THR A 188 9.31 7.30 4.71
CA THR A 188 10.74 7.60 4.93
C THR A 188 11.46 7.74 3.60
N VAL A 189 12.14 8.85 3.41
CA VAL A 189 13.04 9.09 2.28
C VAL A 189 14.46 8.76 2.74
N GLU A 190 15.00 7.64 2.24
CA GLU A 190 16.38 7.22 2.48
C GLU A 190 17.26 7.65 1.32
N ILE A 191 18.24 8.49 1.58
CA ILE A 191 19.22 8.98 0.63
C ILE A 191 20.56 8.29 0.96
N SER A 192 20.90 7.24 0.24
CA SER A 192 22.11 6.43 0.45
C SER A 192 22.79 6.07 -0.87
N PRO A 193 24.10 5.71 -0.84
CA PRO A 193 24.82 5.28 -2.06
C PRO A 193 24.12 4.15 -2.81
N GLU A 194 23.49 3.21 -2.08
CA GLU A 194 22.81 2.06 -2.63
C GLU A 194 21.49 2.42 -3.33
N ARG A 195 20.83 3.46 -2.86
CA ARG A 195 19.52 3.89 -3.36
C ARG A 195 19.59 4.98 -4.42
N VAL A 196 20.60 5.84 -4.39
CA VAL A 196 20.73 7.03 -5.23
C VAL A 196 21.62 6.76 -6.44
N PRO A 197 21.08 6.54 -7.64
CA PRO A 197 21.90 6.22 -8.83
C PRO A 197 22.81 7.36 -9.32
N VAL A 198 22.67 8.56 -8.78
CA VAL A 198 23.47 9.76 -9.06
C VAL A 198 24.29 10.20 -7.85
N TRP A 199 24.58 9.28 -6.93
CA TRP A 199 25.30 9.59 -5.69
C TRP A 199 26.64 10.27 -5.92
N ASP A 200 27.43 9.76 -6.85
CA ASP A 200 28.76 10.30 -7.16
C ASP A 200 28.72 11.63 -7.92
N ASP A 201 27.55 12.01 -8.44
CA ASP A 201 27.37 13.24 -9.21
C ASP A 201 26.96 14.42 -8.31
N VAL A 202 26.61 14.15 -7.04
CA VAL A 202 26.14 15.16 -6.06
C VAL A 202 27.02 15.15 -4.82
N GLY A 203 27.39 16.33 -4.34
CA GLY A 203 28.07 16.46 -3.04
C GLY A 203 27.06 16.38 -1.91
N VAL A 204 27.14 15.35 -1.07
CA VAL A 204 26.25 15.17 0.08
C VAL A 204 26.77 16.01 1.25
N PRO A 205 26.04 17.06 1.69
CA PRO A 205 26.48 17.93 2.77
C PRO A 205 26.34 17.26 4.14
N ASP A 206 27.03 17.79 5.13
CA ASP A 206 26.69 17.56 6.53
C ASP A 206 25.47 18.42 6.89
N VAL A 207 24.31 17.78 6.96
CA VAL A 207 23.05 18.49 7.25
C VAL A 207 22.83 18.73 8.74
N GLU A 208 23.57 18.03 9.61
CA GLU A 208 23.53 18.16 11.07
C GLU A 208 24.65 19.04 11.62
N ALA A 209 25.58 19.49 10.77
CA ALA A 209 26.67 20.39 11.24
C ALA A 209 26.11 21.61 11.94
N ASP A 210 26.82 22.07 12.97
CA ASP A 210 26.50 23.29 13.70
C ASP A 210 26.53 24.50 12.75
N ALA A 211 25.37 24.89 12.26
CA ALA A 211 25.19 26.11 11.52
C ALA A 211 24.70 27.20 12.49
N GLY A 212 25.05 28.44 12.19
CA GLY A 212 24.71 29.57 13.03
C GLY A 212 23.20 29.76 13.25
N PRO A 213 22.80 30.70 14.12
CA PRO A 213 21.39 30.91 14.44
C PRO A 213 20.54 31.18 13.19
N GLY A 214 19.56 30.33 12.94
CA GLY A 214 18.60 30.45 11.84
C GLY A 214 18.83 29.55 10.63
N ASP A 215 19.80 28.63 10.64
CA ASP A 215 19.99 27.60 9.63
C ASP A 215 19.67 26.22 10.23
N ASP A 216 18.47 25.73 10.01
CA ASP A 216 17.97 24.46 10.52
C ASP A 216 18.49 23.29 9.65
N ALA A 217 18.76 22.14 10.29
CA ALA A 217 19.14 20.90 9.60
C ALA A 217 18.12 20.51 8.52
N LEU A 218 16.84 20.69 8.80
CA LEU A 218 15.77 20.41 7.86
C LEU A 218 15.80 21.34 6.64
N ASP A 219 16.07 22.64 6.83
CA ASP A 219 16.24 23.60 5.75
C ASP A 219 17.43 23.26 4.84
N ARG A 220 18.56 22.84 5.43
CA ARG A 220 19.73 22.38 4.66
C ARG A 220 19.42 21.12 3.88
N THR A 221 18.73 20.17 4.51
CA THR A 221 18.27 18.95 3.88
C THR A 221 17.35 19.26 2.72
N ALA A 222 16.38 20.15 2.87
CA ALA A 222 15.46 20.52 1.80
C ALA A 222 16.21 21.12 0.59
N ARG A 223 17.18 22.01 0.80
CA ARG A 223 18.01 22.55 -0.28
C ARG A 223 18.84 21.48 -1.00
N PHE A 224 19.40 20.55 -0.23
CA PHE A 224 20.13 19.42 -0.82
C PHE A 224 19.21 18.51 -1.62
N VAL A 225 18.03 18.16 -1.08
CA VAL A 225 17.02 17.35 -1.75
C VAL A 225 16.56 17.97 -3.06
N GLU A 226 16.43 19.30 -3.15
CA GLU A 226 16.14 19.99 -4.43
C GLU A 226 17.24 19.72 -5.45
N THR A 227 18.51 19.91 -5.07
CA THR A 227 19.66 19.66 -5.95
C THR A 227 19.73 18.20 -6.40
N LEU A 228 19.54 17.27 -5.47
CA LEU A 228 19.52 15.84 -5.75
C LEU A 228 18.38 15.45 -6.69
N ARG A 229 17.18 15.99 -6.45
CA ARG A 229 16.01 15.75 -7.31
C ARG A 229 16.24 16.25 -8.74
N ASP A 230 16.82 17.42 -8.90
CA ASP A 230 17.11 17.98 -10.23
C ASP A 230 18.15 17.11 -10.97
N ALA A 231 19.19 16.66 -10.28
CA ALA A 231 20.17 15.71 -10.86
C ALA A 231 19.51 14.37 -11.24
N ALA A 232 18.65 13.84 -10.38
CA ALA A 232 17.94 12.59 -10.63
C ALA A 232 16.93 12.71 -11.80
N VAL A 233 16.23 13.83 -11.91
CA VAL A 233 15.33 14.12 -13.06
C VAL A 233 16.14 14.19 -14.35
N HIS A 234 17.25 14.91 -14.36
CA HIS A 234 18.13 15.03 -15.54
C HIS A 234 18.62 13.65 -16.00
N ALA A 235 19.19 12.86 -15.09
CA ALA A 235 19.69 11.51 -15.40
C ALA A 235 18.56 10.56 -15.86
N LYS A 236 17.36 10.68 -15.32
CA LYS A 236 16.19 9.93 -15.78
C LYS A 236 15.78 10.33 -17.19
N ASP A 237 15.72 11.62 -17.48
CA ASP A 237 15.27 12.14 -18.79
C ASP A 237 16.27 11.76 -19.90
N GLU A 238 17.57 11.69 -19.59
CA GLU A 238 18.58 11.15 -20.52
C GLU A 238 18.29 9.68 -20.88
N LEU A 239 17.90 8.85 -19.90
CA LEU A 239 17.53 7.46 -20.14
C LEU A 239 16.22 7.35 -20.93
N VAL A 240 15.21 8.16 -20.58
CA VAL A 240 13.91 8.19 -21.28
C VAL A 240 14.06 8.61 -22.75
N GLY A 241 15.03 9.48 -23.05
CA GLY A 241 15.33 9.92 -24.43
C GLY A 241 15.98 8.86 -25.32
N ARG A 242 16.43 7.71 -24.77
CA ARG A 242 17.06 6.63 -25.53
C ARG A 242 16.02 5.71 -26.16
N PRO A 243 16.23 5.25 -27.40
CA PRO A 243 15.29 4.37 -28.09
C PRO A 243 15.22 2.96 -27.47
N GLU A 244 16.32 2.50 -26.90
CA GLU A 244 16.41 1.21 -26.22
C GLU A 244 17.33 1.32 -25.00
N LEU A 245 16.95 0.64 -23.92
CA LEU A 245 17.69 0.55 -22.68
C LEU A 245 18.09 -0.92 -22.44
N ASP A 246 19.27 -1.13 -21.88
CA ASP A 246 19.64 -2.44 -21.36
C ASP A 246 18.95 -2.70 -20.00
N ARG A 247 19.19 -3.89 -19.41
CA ARG A 247 18.54 -4.31 -18.15
C ARG A 247 18.96 -3.46 -16.95
N GLU A 248 20.21 -3.00 -16.94
CA GLU A 248 20.75 -2.17 -15.84
C GLU A 248 20.22 -0.75 -15.95
N GLU A 249 20.17 -0.22 -17.18
CA GLU A 249 19.61 1.10 -17.48
C GLU A 249 18.12 1.19 -17.14
N VAL A 250 17.35 0.14 -17.40
CA VAL A 250 15.95 0.06 -16.95
C VAL A 250 15.86 0.09 -15.44
N ALA A 251 16.69 -0.70 -14.75
CA ALA A 251 16.70 -0.71 -13.29
C ALA A 251 17.14 0.64 -12.71
N ARG A 252 18.09 1.32 -13.36
CA ARG A 252 18.53 2.68 -12.99
C ARG A 252 17.43 3.70 -13.20
N ARG A 253 16.75 3.68 -14.36
CA ARG A 253 15.62 4.55 -14.66
C ARG A 253 14.48 4.39 -13.64
N ASP A 254 14.12 3.15 -13.32
CA ASP A 254 13.03 2.86 -12.38
C ASP A 254 13.38 3.33 -10.96
N ARG A 255 14.63 3.16 -10.51
CA ARG A 255 15.11 3.74 -9.25
C ARG A 255 15.10 5.27 -9.25
N LEU A 256 15.53 5.90 -10.34
CA LEU A 256 15.46 7.36 -10.48
C LEU A 256 14.01 7.87 -10.46
N GLN A 257 13.08 7.13 -11.08
CA GLN A 257 11.66 7.48 -11.06
C GLN A 257 11.07 7.35 -9.65
N GLU A 258 11.41 6.32 -8.90
CA GLU A 258 10.98 6.13 -7.50
C GLU A 258 11.57 7.23 -6.62
N LEU A 259 12.88 7.46 -6.68
CA LEU A 259 13.59 8.50 -5.95
C LEU A 259 13.00 9.90 -6.22
N THR A 260 12.80 10.28 -7.48
CA THR A 260 12.23 11.60 -7.82
C THR A 260 10.82 11.79 -7.27
N GLY A 261 10.04 10.71 -7.17
CA GLY A 261 8.72 10.72 -6.53
C GLY A 261 8.79 10.94 -5.03
N GLU A 262 9.67 10.18 -4.33
CA GLU A 262 9.89 10.29 -2.87
C GLU A 262 10.40 11.69 -2.48
N LEU A 263 11.43 12.18 -3.19
CA LEU A 263 11.99 13.51 -2.97
C LEU A 263 10.96 14.61 -3.25
N GLY A 264 10.15 14.46 -4.32
CA GLY A 264 9.08 15.38 -4.65
C GLY A 264 8.03 15.46 -3.56
N TRP A 265 7.58 14.31 -3.07
CA TRP A 265 6.58 14.25 -2.00
C TRP A 265 7.08 14.93 -0.71
N PHE A 266 8.33 14.67 -0.30
CA PHE A 266 8.95 15.38 0.84
C PHE A 266 8.95 16.90 0.64
N LEU A 267 9.44 17.38 -0.50
CA LEU A 267 9.53 18.82 -0.78
C LEU A 267 8.17 19.51 -0.84
N ASP A 268 7.18 18.88 -1.45
CA ASP A 268 5.81 19.39 -1.57
C ASP A 268 5.16 19.51 -0.18
N ASP A 269 5.37 18.49 0.67
CA ASP A 269 4.87 18.48 2.04
C ASP A 269 5.59 19.49 2.92
N TYR A 270 6.91 19.53 2.87
CA TYR A 270 7.75 20.48 3.62
C TYR A 270 7.41 21.94 3.30
N ARG A 271 7.09 22.24 2.03
CA ARG A 271 6.75 23.60 1.57
C ARG A 271 5.31 24.01 1.82
N ASP A 272 4.42 23.08 2.13
CA ASP A 272 3.03 23.40 2.45
C ASP A 272 2.91 23.95 3.88
N PRO A 273 2.68 25.27 4.06
CA PRO A 273 2.58 25.87 5.40
C PRO A 273 1.39 25.34 6.21
N ARG A 274 0.48 24.60 5.57
CA ARG A 274 -0.67 23.97 6.22
C ARG A 274 -0.39 22.52 6.58
N SER A 275 0.77 21.98 6.18
CA SER A 275 1.14 20.62 6.55
C SER A 275 1.33 20.51 8.06
N PRO A 276 0.66 19.58 8.74
CA PRO A 276 0.92 19.29 10.15
C PRO A 276 2.16 18.39 10.32
N THR A 277 2.76 17.90 9.22
CA THR A 277 3.84 16.91 9.29
C THR A 277 5.10 17.56 9.86
N THR A 278 5.63 16.97 10.90
CA THR A 278 6.96 17.29 11.42
C THR A 278 7.94 16.26 10.86
N TRP A 279 8.95 16.74 10.15
CA TRP A 279 9.99 15.91 9.60
C TRP A 279 11.20 15.88 10.54
N VAL A 280 11.85 14.74 10.61
CA VAL A 280 13.12 14.54 11.32
C VAL A 280 14.16 14.07 10.33
N VAL A 281 15.35 14.61 10.46
CA VAL A 281 16.52 14.23 9.67
C VAL A 281 17.51 13.54 10.58
N ASP A 282 18.14 12.48 10.08
CA ASP A 282 19.16 11.70 10.76
C ASP A 282 20.33 11.47 9.79
N GLN A 283 21.52 11.94 10.14
CA GLN A 283 22.76 11.78 9.37
C GLN A 283 23.92 11.49 10.33
N PRO A 284 24.00 10.29 10.92
CA PRO A 284 24.90 10.01 12.04
C PRO A 284 26.38 10.10 11.71
N ASP A 285 26.76 9.90 10.44
CA ASP A 285 28.16 9.85 10.01
C ASP A 285 28.64 11.16 9.32
N GLY A 286 27.80 12.20 9.27
CA GLY A 286 28.13 13.54 8.76
C GLY A 286 28.28 13.62 7.23
N GLU A 287 29.09 14.56 6.74
CA GLU A 287 29.29 14.86 5.32
C GLU A 287 29.61 13.61 4.49
N GLY A 288 28.92 13.44 3.37
CA GLY A 288 29.12 12.29 2.46
C GLY A 288 28.44 10.99 2.89
N SER A 289 27.75 10.99 4.04
CA SER A 289 27.04 9.81 4.54
C SER A 289 25.57 9.80 4.12
N ALA A 290 24.89 8.67 4.40
CA ALA A 290 23.46 8.52 4.17
C ALA A 290 22.64 9.51 5.04
N ILE A 291 21.52 9.95 4.49
CA ILE A 291 20.55 10.82 5.15
C ILE A 291 19.20 10.13 5.17
N ASP A 292 18.60 9.99 6.34
CA ASP A 292 17.23 9.53 6.53
C ASP A 292 16.31 10.72 6.86
N ILE A 293 15.25 10.89 6.08
CA ILE A 293 14.23 11.91 6.30
C ILE A 293 12.93 11.20 6.65
N LYS A 294 12.49 11.35 7.89
CA LYS A 294 11.34 10.59 8.45
C LYS A 294 10.22 11.52 8.90
N PRO A 295 8.97 11.28 8.54
CA PRO A 295 7.87 11.97 9.18
C PRO A 295 7.66 11.41 10.60
N LEU A 296 7.52 12.28 11.60
CA LEU A 296 7.14 11.85 12.95
C LEU A 296 5.73 11.26 13.01
N ASP A 297 4.88 11.65 12.06
CA ASP A 297 3.51 11.15 11.95
C ASP A 297 3.22 10.75 10.50
N PRO A 298 3.12 9.46 10.19
CA PRO A 298 2.79 8.98 8.85
C PRO A 298 1.31 9.10 8.49
N ALA A 299 0.47 9.67 9.36
CA ALA A 299 -0.98 9.76 9.17
C ALA A 299 -1.36 10.46 7.86
N ARG A 300 -0.62 11.52 7.48
CA ARG A 300 -0.86 12.22 6.22
C ARG A 300 -0.56 11.35 4.99
N TYR A 301 0.51 10.57 5.06
CA TYR A 301 0.83 9.60 4.01
C TYR A 301 -0.29 8.56 3.86
N LEU A 302 -0.80 8.03 4.98
CA LEU A 302 -1.92 7.10 4.98
C LEU A 302 -3.22 7.72 4.47
N ARG A 303 -3.42 9.02 4.69
CA ARG A 303 -4.60 9.71 4.18
C ARG A 303 -4.71 9.53 2.67
N HIS A 304 -3.67 9.87 1.91
CA HIS A 304 -3.68 9.81 0.45
C HIS A 304 -3.56 8.39 -0.10
N THR A 305 -2.76 7.54 0.55
CA THR A 305 -2.44 6.21 0.04
C THR A 305 -3.45 5.14 0.46
N VAL A 306 -4.19 5.38 1.55
CA VAL A 306 -5.14 4.42 2.11
C VAL A 306 -6.52 5.05 2.28
N TRP A 307 -6.66 6.10 3.11
CA TRP A 307 -7.99 6.57 3.55
C TRP A 307 -8.79 7.27 2.47
N ASP A 308 -8.16 7.86 1.46
CA ASP A 308 -8.85 8.46 0.30
C ASP A 308 -9.23 7.41 -0.76
N ARG A 309 -8.97 6.10 -0.52
CA ARG A 309 -9.21 5.04 -1.50
C ARG A 309 -10.43 4.18 -1.22
N GLY A 310 -11.21 4.52 -0.22
CA GLY A 310 -12.43 3.79 0.11
C GLY A 310 -13.41 4.58 0.95
N ASN A 311 -14.68 4.21 0.85
CA ASN A 311 -15.75 4.80 1.66
C ASN A 311 -15.83 4.14 3.04
N ARG A 312 -15.61 2.81 3.12
CA ARG A 312 -15.67 2.02 4.34
C ARG A 312 -14.42 1.15 4.46
N PHE A 313 -13.97 0.97 5.70
CA PHE A 313 -12.75 0.21 5.99
C PHE A 313 -13.02 -0.85 7.06
N ALA A 314 -12.59 -2.08 6.79
CA ALA A 314 -12.49 -3.14 7.78
C ALA A 314 -11.01 -3.47 8.01
N LEU A 315 -10.54 -3.26 9.23
CA LEU A 315 -9.15 -3.47 9.62
C LEU A 315 -9.09 -4.74 10.48
N LEU A 316 -8.54 -5.82 9.93
CA LEU A 316 -8.49 -7.11 10.62
C LEU A 316 -7.09 -7.33 11.21
N SER A 317 -7.02 -7.78 12.44
CA SER A 317 -5.76 -8.15 13.07
C SER A 317 -5.98 -9.04 14.29
N ALA A 318 -4.99 -9.89 14.58
CA ALA A 318 -4.97 -10.68 15.81
C ALA A 318 -4.37 -9.95 17.01
N THR A 319 -3.53 -8.94 16.79
CA THR A 319 -2.56 -8.44 17.79
C THR A 319 -2.71 -6.97 18.16
N ILE A 320 -3.79 -6.28 17.77
CA ILE A 320 -4.01 -4.90 18.19
C ILE A 320 -4.39 -4.87 19.68
N LEU A 321 -3.49 -4.37 20.51
CA LEU A 321 -3.66 -4.32 21.97
C LEU A 321 -4.49 -3.12 22.43
N SER A 322 -4.31 -1.96 21.79
CA SER A 322 -4.99 -0.72 22.14
C SER A 322 -5.56 -0.04 20.91
N LYS A 323 -6.90 0.08 20.86
CA LYS A 323 -7.59 0.83 19.81
C LYS A 323 -7.10 2.27 19.73
N ALA A 324 -6.97 2.95 20.86
CA ALA A 324 -6.59 4.35 20.89
C ALA A 324 -5.15 4.58 20.41
N ALA A 325 -4.20 3.71 20.75
CA ALA A 325 -2.83 3.79 20.28
C ALA A 325 -2.73 3.52 18.77
N PHE A 326 -3.40 2.46 18.31
CA PHE A 326 -3.47 2.12 16.90
C PHE A 326 -4.06 3.28 16.06
N CYS A 327 -5.23 3.80 16.44
CA CYS A 327 -5.88 4.87 15.69
C CYS A 327 -4.97 6.12 15.58
N ARG A 328 -4.30 6.52 16.67
CA ARG A 328 -3.34 7.63 16.62
C ARG A 328 -2.20 7.37 15.65
N GLY A 329 -1.63 6.15 15.68
CA GLY A 329 -0.51 5.81 14.80
C GLY A 329 -0.87 5.76 13.31
N VAL A 330 -2.16 5.63 12.97
CA VAL A 330 -2.64 5.59 11.58
C VAL A 330 -3.47 6.82 11.18
N GLY A 331 -3.52 7.85 12.02
CA GLY A 331 -4.21 9.12 11.74
C GLY A 331 -5.74 9.04 11.79
N LEU A 332 -6.30 8.15 12.61
CA LEU A 332 -7.73 8.02 12.83
C LEU A 332 -8.12 8.57 14.22
N ASP A 333 -9.31 9.18 14.32
CA ASP A 333 -9.88 9.48 15.62
C ASP A 333 -10.46 8.19 16.24
N PRO A 334 -10.04 7.81 17.45
CA PRO A 334 -10.57 6.63 18.11
C PRO A 334 -12.09 6.64 18.32
N THR A 335 -12.73 7.83 18.34
CA THR A 335 -14.18 7.95 18.49
C THR A 335 -14.94 7.55 17.24
N ASP A 336 -14.32 7.68 16.06
CA ASP A 336 -14.91 7.39 14.75
C ASP A 336 -14.68 5.94 14.30
N VAL A 337 -13.95 5.15 15.12
CA VAL A 337 -13.64 3.75 14.84
C VAL A 337 -14.41 2.83 15.77
N ALA A 338 -15.18 1.90 15.22
CA ALA A 338 -15.77 0.82 16.02
C ALA A 338 -14.72 -0.29 16.25
N LEU A 339 -14.78 -0.93 17.41
CA LEU A 339 -13.98 -2.11 17.73
C LEU A 339 -14.91 -3.32 17.90
N VAL A 340 -14.63 -4.38 17.15
CA VAL A 340 -15.27 -5.68 17.27
C VAL A 340 -14.24 -6.71 17.71
N ASP A 341 -14.52 -7.36 18.84
CA ASP A 341 -13.70 -8.41 19.40
C ASP A 341 -14.27 -9.79 19.06
N VAL A 342 -13.51 -10.58 18.32
CA VAL A 342 -13.85 -11.96 17.99
C VAL A 342 -13.26 -12.89 19.04
N GLU A 343 -14.12 -13.59 19.77
CA GLU A 343 -13.68 -14.50 20.83
C GLU A 343 -12.88 -15.69 20.28
N HIS A 344 -11.90 -16.15 21.04
CA HIS A 344 -11.16 -17.37 20.74
C HIS A 344 -12.06 -18.61 20.83
N THR A 345 -12.07 -19.42 19.78
CA THR A 345 -12.80 -20.69 19.74
C THR A 345 -11.96 -21.91 20.13
N PHE A 346 -10.63 -21.75 20.22
CA PHE A 346 -9.75 -22.87 20.61
C PHE A 346 -9.82 -23.11 22.11
N PRO A 347 -10.02 -24.38 22.55
CA PRO A 347 -9.96 -24.76 23.95
C PRO A 347 -8.64 -24.32 24.62
N LEU A 348 -8.70 -23.91 25.88
CA LEU A 348 -7.52 -23.53 26.65
C LEU A 348 -6.43 -24.62 26.66
N ALA A 349 -6.85 -25.90 26.66
CA ALA A 349 -5.93 -27.04 26.59
C ALA A 349 -5.07 -27.08 25.30
N ASN A 350 -5.53 -26.43 24.25
CA ASN A 350 -4.82 -26.35 22.96
C ASN A 350 -4.00 -25.04 22.82
N ARG A 351 -3.81 -24.30 23.90
CA ARG A 351 -3.02 -23.06 23.97
C ARG A 351 -1.84 -23.24 24.95
N PRO A 352 -0.88 -24.14 24.69
CA PRO A 352 0.27 -24.25 25.55
C PRO A 352 1.06 -22.93 25.50
N LEU A 353 1.30 -22.36 26.68
CA LEU A 353 2.32 -21.33 26.86
C LEU A 353 3.66 -22.07 26.91
N TYR A 354 4.52 -21.88 25.93
CA TYR A 354 5.90 -22.33 25.91
C TYR A 354 6.82 -21.27 26.53
#